data_a7714900c0bb9b42f7abd214f56df203
#
_entry.id   a7714900c0bb9b42f7abd214f56df203
#
_cell.length_a   1.000
_cell.length_b   1.000
_cell.length_c   1.000
_cell.angle_alpha   90.00
_cell.angle_beta   90.00
_cell.angle_gamma   90.00
#
_symmetry.space_group_name_H-M   'P 1'
#
loop_
_entity.id
_entity.type
_entity.pdbx_description
1 polymer ?
#
loop_
_entity_poly.entity_id
_entity_poly.type
_entity_poly.pdbx_seq_one_letter_code
_entity_poly.pdbx_strand_id
1 'polypeptide(L)'
;MDFPQKVKDLAQRSRHAAEHALTEEGTKTAVLLPLIQTLGFDVFNLNEVTPEFIADVGTKKGEKIDFALKIDGKPAILVEAKPISQPLGTAQYSQLFRYFSVTDARLAILTNGREIWFFSDTDEKNRMDKKPFFISDLQSFDEAQVKDLARFHKSVFDMDAILETASNLKFVKAAAEFLKAQMAEPSDEFIRLIARQIVDGSITRAVVDHIRPVIPKALDELIRSEERRVG
;
A
#
# COMPACT_ATOMS: atom_id res chain seq x y z
N MET A 1 9.53 -13.98 -20.30
CA MET A 1 9.17 -14.55 -18.97
C MET A 1 7.94 -13.78 -18.50
N ASP A 2 6.91 -14.49 -18.11
CA ASP A 2 5.62 -13.96 -17.68
C ASP A 2 5.78 -13.18 -16.34
N PHE A 3 5.02 -12.10 -16.15
CA PHE A 3 5.11 -11.24 -14.94
C PHE A 3 4.92 -12.03 -13.62
N PRO A 4 3.93 -12.92 -13.47
CA PRO A 4 3.79 -13.77 -12.30
C PRO A 4 5.05 -14.61 -11.99
N GLN A 5 5.73 -15.13 -13.02
CA GLN A 5 6.97 -15.89 -12.80
C GLN A 5 8.10 -15.00 -12.30
N LYS A 6 8.23 -13.78 -12.84
CA LYS A 6 9.21 -12.80 -12.34
C LYS A 6 8.98 -12.44 -10.87
N VAL A 7 7.71 -12.30 -10.44
CA VAL A 7 7.36 -12.04 -9.04
C VAL A 7 7.72 -13.23 -8.15
N LYS A 8 7.51 -14.47 -8.60
CA LYS A 8 7.94 -15.68 -7.87
C LYS A 8 9.46 -15.73 -7.70
N ASP A 9 10.22 -15.41 -8.76
CA ASP A 9 11.68 -15.37 -8.72
C ASP A 9 12.16 -14.26 -7.76
N LEU A 10 11.50 -13.10 -7.77
CA LEU A 10 11.77 -12.02 -6.83
C LEU A 10 11.49 -12.43 -5.38
N ALA A 11 10.42 -13.18 -5.13
CA ALA A 11 10.10 -13.71 -3.82
C ALA A 11 11.16 -14.70 -3.30
N GLN A 12 11.73 -15.52 -4.17
CA GLN A 12 12.87 -16.40 -3.81
C GLN A 12 14.10 -15.58 -3.44
N ARG A 13 14.41 -14.53 -4.20
CA ARG A 13 15.50 -13.59 -3.88
C ARG A 13 15.29 -12.91 -2.52
N SER A 14 14.07 -12.45 -2.24
CA SER A 14 13.72 -11.84 -0.95
C SER A 14 13.94 -12.81 0.23
N ARG A 15 13.51 -14.07 0.11
CA ARG A 15 13.74 -15.08 1.13
C ARG A 15 15.24 -15.32 1.36
N HIS A 16 16.00 -15.51 0.28
CA HIS A 16 17.43 -15.71 0.37
C HIS A 16 18.16 -14.50 0.99
N ALA A 17 17.75 -13.29 0.62
CA ALA A 17 18.28 -12.07 1.22
C ALA A 17 18.00 -12.00 2.73
N ALA A 18 16.79 -12.39 3.17
CA ALA A 18 16.42 -12.42 4.59
C ALA A 18 17.28 -13.38 5.42
N GLU A 19 17.65 -14.52 4.86
CA GLU A 19 18.51 -15.51 5.50
C GLU A 19 19.95 -14.99 5.75
N HIS A 20 20.41 -14.03 4.95
CA HIS A 20 21.77 -13.49 5.02
C HIS A 20 21.86 -12.15 5.77
N ALA A 21 20.74 -11.66 6.36
CA ALA A 21 20.66 -10.41 7.13
C ALA A 21 21.38 -9.23 6.45
N LEU A 22 21.12 -9.02 5.17
CA LEU A 22 21.80 -8.06 4.32
C LEU A 22 21.68 -6.62 4.84
N THR A 23 22.70 -5.83 4.59
CA THR A 23 22.68 -4.37 4.76
C THR A 23 21.67 -3.72 3.82
N GLU A 24 21.43 -2.42 3.96
CA GLU A 24 20.59 -1.66 3.05
C GLU A 24 21.10 -1.76 1.60
N GLU A 25 22.40 -1.57 1.36
CA GLU A 25 23.00 -1.73 0.04
C GLU A 25 22.89 -3.16 -0.52
N GLY A 26 23.03 -4.16 0.36
CA GLY A 26 22.79 -5.55 0.00
C GLY A 26 21.33 -5.79 -0.37
N THR A 27 20.38 -5.21 0.34
CA THR A 27 18.95 -5.28 0.03
C THR A 27 18.63 -4.60 -1.29
N LYS A 28 19.22 -3.42 -1.56
CA LYS A 28 19.08 -2.72 -2.85
C LYS A 28 19.54 -3.60 -4.01
N THR A 29 20.72 -4.18 -3.89
CA THR A 29 21.31 -5.01 -4.96
C THR A 29 20.56 -6.33 -5.15
N ALA A 30 20.26 -7.05 -4.06
CA ALA A 30 19.71 -8.40 -4.15
C ALA A 30 18.21 -8.43 -4.47
N VAL A 31 17.44 -7.40 -4.05
CA VAL A 31 15.97 -7.41 -4.15
C VAL A 31 15.43 -6.18 -4.86
N LEU A 32 15.86 -4.96 -4.51
CA LEU A 32 15.23 -3.75 -5.05
C LEU A 32 15.55 -3.55 -6.54
N LEU A 33 16.78 -3.68 -6.98
CA LEU A 33 17.10 -3.58 -8.42
C LEU A 33 16.35 -4.65 -9.25
N PRO A 34 16.30 -5.95 -8.84
CA PRO A 34 15.42 -6.93 -9.46
C PRO A 34 13.94 -6.58 -9.44
N LEU A 35 13.42 -5.95 -8.38
CA LEU A 35 12.04 -5.44 -8.34
C LEU A 35 11.82 -4.37 -9.41
N ILE A 36 12.70 -3.37 -9.49
CA ILE A 36 12.61 -2.30 -10.49
C ILE A 36 12.64 -2.88 -11.91
N GLN A 37 13.50 -3.86 -12.17
CA GLN A 37 13.52 -4.58 -13.45
C GLN A 37 12.24 -5.41 -13.70
N THR A 38 11.68 -6.02 -12.65
CA THR A 38 10.40 -6.75 -12.74
C THR A 38 9.27 -5.80 -13.11
N LEU A 39 9.30 -4.56 -12.62
CA LEU A 39 8.38 -3.50 -13.01
C LEU A 39 8.66 -2.91 -14.40
N GLY A 40 9.63 -3.46 -15.15
CA GLY A 40 9.88 -3.12 -16.56
C GLY A 40 10.77 -1.89 -16.78
N PHE A 41 11.41 -1.37 -15.73
CA PHE A 41 12.38 -0.28 -15.86
C PHE A 41 13.78 -0.84 -16.09
N ASP A 42 14.53 -0.20 -16.98
CA ASP A 42 15.95 -0.52 -17.19
C ASP A 42 16.81 0.21 -16.16
N VAL A 43 17.34 -0.55 -15.18
CA VAL A 43 18.17 -0.04 -14.08
C VAL A 43 19.52 0.52 -14.54
N PHE A 44 19.93 0.24 -15.77
CA PHE A 44 21.14 0.77 -16.38
C PHE A 44 20.88 2.04 -17.24
N ASN A 45 19.62 2.39 -17.45
CA ASN A 45 19.22 3.59 -18.17
C ASN A 45 18.91 4.73 -17.20
N LEU A 46 19.81 5.69 -17.06
CA LEU A 46 19.64 6.84 -16.15
C LEU A 46 18.47 7.77 -16.53
N ASN A 47 17.94 7.66 -17.76
CA ASN A 47 16.71 8.35 -18.15
C ASN A 47 15.44 7.66 -17.59
N GLU A 48 15.56 6.42 -17.16
CA GLU A 48 14.47 5.65 -16.55
C GLU A 48 14.63 5.50 -15.04
N VAL A 49 15.86 5.22 -14.57
CA VAL A 49 16.16 4.97 -13.16
C VAL A 49 17.34 5.83 -12.74
N THR A 50 17.08 6.85 -11.93
CA THR A 50 18.14 7.70 -11.37
C THR A 50 18.44 7.25 -9.93
N PRO A 51 19.62 6.66 -9.69
CA PRO A 51 20.05 6.34 -8.33
C PRO A 51 20.46 7.61 -7.57
N GLU A 52 20.42 7.54 -6.24
CA GLU A 52 20.81 8.65 -5.36
C GLU A 52 20.19 10.00 -5.78
N PHE A 53 18.88 9.97 -6.07
CA PHE A 53 18.16 11.12 -6.60
C PHE A 53 18.14 12.28 -5.62
N ILE A 54 18.53 13.47 -6.09
CA ILE A 54 18.52 14.74 -5.34
C ILE A 54 17.47 15.64 -5.99
N ALA A 55 16.54 16.17 -5.20
CA ALA A 55 15.64 17.21 -5.66
C ALA A 55 16.34 18.59 -5.58
N ASP A 56 16.08 19.44 -6.56
CA ASP A 56 16.77 20.73 -6.69
C ASP A 56 16.38 21.77 -5.62
N VAL A 57 15.26 21.55 -4.90
CA VAL A 57 14.68 22.54 -3.97
C VAL A 57 14.21 21.87 -2.67
N GLY A 58 14.52 22.51 -1.53
CA GLY A 58 13.86 22.25 -0.25
C GLY A 58 14.33 21.03 0.52
N THR A 59 15.33 20.30 0.05
CA THR A 59 15.90 19.15 0.76
C THR A 59 17.04 19.56 1.69
N LYS A 60 17.28 18.78 2.74
CA LYS A 60 18.47 18.98 3.59
C LYS A 60 19.72 18.70 2.73
N LYS A 61 20.73 19.54 2.91
CA LYS A 61 22.00 19.38 2.18
C LYS A 61 22.58 17.98 2.38
N GLY A 62 22.79 17.26 1.26
CA GLY A 62 23.34 15.89 1.27
C GLY A 62 22.29 14.77 1.46
N GLU A 63 21.01 15.08 1.60
CA GLU A 63 19.94 14.08 1.62
C GLU A 63 19.62 13.62 0.18
N LYS A 64 19.38 12.33 -0.01
CA LYS A 64 19.11 11.71 -1.31
C LYS A 64 18.04 10.64 -1.14
N ILE A 65 17.23 10.40 -2.16
CA ILE A 65 16.36 9.23 -2.27
C ILE A 65 17.08 8.14 -3.05
N ASP A 66 16.94 6.90 -2.66
CA ASP A 66 17.68 5.79 -3.26
C ASP A 66 17.49 5.70 -4.77
N PHE A 67 16.25 5.80 -5.26
CA PHE A 67 15.96 5.82 -6.69
C PHE A 67 14.77 6.71 -7.03
N ALA A 68 14.83 7.38 -8.20
CA ALA A 68 13.67 7.94 -8.87
C ALA A 68 13.42 7.16 -10.17
N LEU A 69 12.22 6.57 -10.30
CA LEU A 69 11.77 5.93 -11.54
C LEU A 69 11.05 6.98 -12.38
N LYS A 70 11.45 7.10 -13.64
CA LYS A 70 10.98 8.14 -14.55
C LYS A 70 10.09 7.56 -15.64
N ILE A 71 9.02 8.27 -15.94
CA ILE A 71 8.18 8.08 -17.12
C ILE A 71 8.31 9.34 -17.95
N ASP A 72 8.61 9.19 -19.23
CA ASP A 72 8.85 10.30 -20.17
C ASP A 72 9.87 11.32 -19.64
N GLY A 73 10.92 10.83 -18.97
CA GLY A 73 12.01 11.63 -18.41
C GLY A 73 11.68 12.39 -17.12
N LYS A 74 10.45 12.28 -16.59
CA LYS A 74 10.02 12.94 -15.34
C LYS A 74 9.93 11.93 -14.20
N PRO A 75 10.35 12.29 -12.96
CA PRO A 75 10.13 11.44 -11.79
C PRO A 75 8.64 11.12 -11.61
N ALA A 76 8.29 9.84 -11.68
CA ALA A 76 6.93 9.35 -11.48
C ALA A 76 6.79 8.61 -10.14
N ILE A 77 7.83 7.85 -9.76
CA ILE A 77 7.86 7.06 -8.53
C ILE A 77 9.17 7.32 -7.81
N LEU A 78 9.10 7.72 -6.54
CA LEU A 78 10.26 7.77 -5.65
C LEU A 78 10.40 6.44 -4.91
N VAL A 79 11.60 5.93 -4.73
CA VAL A 79 11.83 4.64 -4.09
C VAL A 79 12.90 4.79 -3.00
N GLU A 80 12.53 4.35 -1.79
CA GLU A 80 13.41 4.32 -0.63
C GLU A 80 13.50 2.88 -0.10
N ALA A 81 14.71 2.42 0.15
CA ALA A 81 14.99 1.10 0.70
C ALA A 81 15.35 1.19 2.19
N LYS A 82 15.18 0.07 2.86
CA LYS A 82 15.68 -0.18 4.21
C LYS A 82 16.29 -1.57 4.26
N PRO A 83 17.19 -1.86 5.21
CA PRO A 83 17.72 -3.21 5.40
C PRO A 83 16.61 -4.24 5.54
N ILE A 84 16.77 -5.44 4.98
CA ILE A 84 15.74 -6.48 4.98
C ILE A 84 15.34 -6.92 6.38
N SER A 85 16.24 -6.80 7.34
CA SER A 85 15.99 -7.10 8.76
C SER A 85 15.19 -6.02 9.49
N GLN A 86 15.02 -4.83 8.89
CA GLN A 86 14.35 -3.70 9.53
C GLN A 86 12.85 -3.69 9.19
N PRO A 87 11.95 -3.77 10.21
CA PRO A 87 10.53 -3.58 9.98
C PRO A 87 10.24 -2.18 9.44
N LEU A 88 9.31 -2.09 8.49
CA LEU A 88 8.85 -0.81 7.97
C LEU A 88 7.86 -0.16 8.94
N GLY A 89 7.91 1.16 9.03
CA GLY A 89 7.02 1.94 9.89
C GLY A 89 7.06 3.43 9.56
N THR A 90 6.31 4.23 10.31
CA THR A 90 6.18 5.68 10.06
C THR A 90 7.48 6.46 10.22
N ALA A 91 8.43 5.96 11.00
CA ALA A 91 9.74 6.59 11.17
C ALA A 91 10.59 6.55 9.90
N GLN A 92 10.41 5.51 9.06
CA GLN A 92 11.22 5.29 7.86
C GLN A 92 10.77 6.08 6.65
N TYR A 93 9.56 6.62 6.62
CA TYR A 93 9.07 7.34 5.45
C TYR A 93 9.30 8.87 5.50
N SER A 94 9.84 9.42 6.59
CA SER A 94 9.99 10.87 6.75
C SER A 94 10.86 11.53 5.67
N GLN A 95 11.89 10.85 5.21
CA GLN A 95 12.74 11.29 4.10
C GLN A 95 11.96 11.26 2.79
N LEU A 96 11.31 10.13 2.48
CA LEU A 96 10.49 9.95 1.31
C LEU A 96 9.36 11.00 1.25
N PHE A 97 8.71 11.28 2.39
CA PHE A 97 7.67 12.31 2.53
C PHE A 97 8.17 13.71 2.15
N ARG A 98 9.38 14.10 2.60
CA ARG A 98 9.97 15.41 2.25
C ARG A 98 10.25 15.52 0.76
N TYR A 99 10.84 14.48 0.16
CA TYR A 99 11.14 14.47 -1.27
C TYR A 99 9.89 14.51 -2.13
N PHE A 100 8.86 13.79 -1.71
CA PHE A 100 7.59 13.75 -2.40
C PHE A 100 6.97 15.17 -2.54
N SER A 101 7.07 15.99 -1.50
CA SER A 101 6.50 17.35 -1.50
C SER A 101 7.25 18.37 -2.36
N VAL A 102 8.47 18.05 -2.80
CA VAL A 102 9.33 18.96 -3.62
C VAL A 102 9.62 18.41 -5.01
N THR A 103 8.94 17.34 -5.41
CA THR A 103 9.05 16.72 -6.74
C THR A 103 7.68 16.62 -7.41
N ASP A 104 7.67 16.33 -8.72
CA ASP A 104 6.44 16.04 -9.47
C ASP A 104 5.98 14.58 -9.32
N ALA A 105 6.70 13.76 -8.55
CA ALA A 105 6.34 12.38 -8.35
C ALA A 105 5.01 12.28 -7.58
N ARG A 106 4.12 11.42 -8.05
CA ARG A 106 2.79 11.18 -7.46
C ARG A 106 2.68 9.83 -6.78
N LEU A 107 3.72 9.01 -6.90
CA LEU A 107 3.84 7.71 -6.26
C LEU A 107 5.16 7.61 -5.50
N ALA A 108 5.14 6.87 -4.41
CA ALA A 108 6.35 6.52 -3.68
C ALA A 108 6.30 5.06 -3.22
N ILE A 109 7.47 4.44 -3.19
CA ILE A 109 7.69 3.08 -2.72
C ILE A 109 8.66 3.12 -1.54
N LEU A 110 8.25 2.55 -0.41
CA LEU A 110 9.13 2.22 0.70
C LEU A 110 9.23 0.70 0.79
N THR A 111 10.44 0.17 0.82
CA THR A 111 10.63 -1.29 0.88
C THR A 111 11.81 -1.67 1.75
N ASN A 112 11.71 -2.83 2.41
CA ASN A 112 12.85 -3.50 3.04
C ASN A 112 13.24 -4.79 2.28
N GLY A 113 12.77 -4.95 1.03
CA GLY A 113 13.05 -6.14 0.23
C GLY A 113 12.15 -7.35 0.55
N ARG A 114 11.37 -7.30 1.63
CA ARG A 114 10.28 -8.23 1.92
C ARG A 114 8.94 -7.57 1.65
N GLU A 115 8.65 -6.49 2.36
CA GLU A 115 7.44 -5.71 2.19
C GLU A 115 7.70 -4.55 1.21
N ILE A 116 6.74 -4.27 0.36
CA ILE A 116 6.72 -3.17 -0.59
C ILE A 116 5.48 -2.33 -0.29
N TRP A 117 5.67 -1.13 0.23
CA TRP A 117 4.62 -0.20 0.58
C TRP A 117 4.48 0.89 -0.47
N PHE A 118 3.30 1.02 -1.07
CA PHE A 118 3.01 2.03 -2.09
C PHE A 118 2.21 3.17 -1.51
N PHE A 119 2.69 4.38 -1.72
CA PHE A 119 2.07 5.63 -1.29
C PHE A 119 1.70 6.49 -2.50
N SER A 120 0.70 7.33 -2.31
CA SER A 120 0.21 8.30 -3.30
C SER A 120 -0.08 9.64 -2.62
N ASP A 121 -0.65 10.59 -3.37
CA ASP A 121 -1.09 11.90 -2.92
C ASP A 121 -2.59 12.10 -3.15
N THR A 122 -3.40 11.09 -2.84
CA THR A 122 -4.85 11.11 -3.07
C THR A 122 -5.61 12.03 -2.12
N ASP A 123 -5.07 12.32 -0.92
CA ASP A 123 -5.67 13.25 0.03
C ASP A 123 -5.42 14.71 -0.36
N GLU A 124 -4.19 15.01 -0.74
CA GLU A 124 -3.74 16.35 -1.09
C GLU A 124 -2.60 16.26 -2.10
N LYS A 125 -2.77 16.90 -3.26
CA LYS A 125 -1.78 16.88 -4.34
C LYS A 125 -0.39 17.33 -3.86
N ASN A 126 0.65 16.61 -4.28
CA ASN A 126 2.04 16.80 -3.90
C ASN A 126 2.32 16.60 -2.38
N ARG A 127 1.43 15.93 -1.69
CA ARG A 127 1.61 15.56 -0.30
C ARG A 127 1.37 14.08 -0.11
N MET A 128 2.41 13.33 0.17
CA MET A 128 2.32 11.89 0.36
C MET A 128 1.32 11.53 1.47
N ASP A 129 0.43 10.60 1.20
CA ASP A 129 -0.54 10.08 2.17
C ASP A 129 0.18 9.43 3.35
N LYS A 130 -0.41 9.50 4.55
CA LYS A 130 0.20 8.96 5.77
C LYS A 130 0.23 7.44 5.83
N LYS A 131 -0.68 6.79 5.12
CA LYS A 131 -0.79 5.32 5.06
C LYS A 131 -0.58 4.85 3.62
N PRO A 132 0.10 3.71 3.41
CA PRO A 132 0.19 3.11 2.09
C PRO A 132 -1.20 2.66 1.63
N PHE A 133 -1.51 2.90 0.36
CA PHE A 133 -2.75 2.41 -0.24
C PHE A 133 -2.66 0.93 -0.64
N PHE A 134 -1.46 0.46 -0.98
CA PHE A 134 -1.19 -0.93 -1.34
C PHE A 134 0.07 -1.42 -0.64
N ILE A 135 0.03 -2.64 -0.11
CA ILE A 135 1.17 -3.33 0.51
C ILE A 135 1.27 -4.71 -0.14
N SER A 136 2.45 -5.06 -0.63
CA SER A 136 2.77 -6.39 -1.11
C SER A 136 3.85 -7.00 -0.23
N ASP A 137 3.61 -8.20 0.32
CA ASP A 137 4.64 -9.00 0.99
C ASP A 137 5.16 -10.06 0.00
N LEU A 138 6.42 -9.92 -0.43
CA LEU A 138 7.04 -10.85 -1.38
C LEU A 138 7.17 -12.28 -0.84
N GLN A 139 7.04 -12.49 0.46
CA GLN A 139 7.11 -13.82 1.06
C GLN A 139 5.73 -14.47 1.25
N SER A 140 4.66 -13.67 1.13
CA SER A 140 3.26 -14.11 1.32
C SER A 140 2.34 -13.29 0.40
N PHE A 141 2.27 -13.66 -0.88
CA PHE A 141 1.41 -12.99 -1.86
C PHE A 141 0.49 -14.00 -2.57
N ASP A 142 -0.64 -13.50 -3.04
CA ASP A 142 -1.62 -14.22 -3.84
C ASP A 142 -1.69 -13.68 -5.28
N GLU A 143 -2.54 -14.27 -6.11
CA GLU A 143 -2.73 -13.86 -7.51
C GLU A 143 -3.31 -12.44 -7.63
N ALA A 144 -4.12 -11.99 -6.67
CA ALA A 144 -4.70 -10.65 -6.69
C ALA A 144 -3.60 -9.60 -6.46
N GLN A 145 -2.72 -9.85 -5.49
CA GLN A 145 -1.56 -8.97 -5.24
C GLN A 145 -0.59 -8.92 -6.42
N VAL A 146 -0.39 -10.05 -7.15
CA VAL A 146 0.42 -10.06 -8.38
C VAL A 146 -0.21 -9.19 -9.46
N LYS A 147 -1.55 -9.25 -9.64
CA LYS A 147 -2.28 -8.39 -10.59
C LYS A 147 -2.19 -6.92 -10.21
N ASP A 148 -2.30 -6.60 -8.93
CA ASP A 148 -2.18 -5.22 -8.47
C ASP A 148 -0.76 -4.68 -8.64
N LEU A 149 0.26 -5.49 -8.35
CA LEU A 149 1.66 -5.13 -8.59
C LEU A 149 1.95 -4.91 -10.08
N ALA A 150 1.31 -5.68 -10.98
CA ALA A 150 1.48 -5.53 -12.42
C ALA A 150 1.02 -4.16 -12.97
N ARG A 151 0.13 -3.44 -12.27
CA ARG A 151 -0.31 -2.08 -12.65
C ARG A 151 0.83 -1.06 -12.65
N PHE A 152 1.87 -1.31 -11.86
CA PHE A 152 3.07 -0.46 -11.78
C PHE A 152 4.11 -0.81 -12.85
N HIS A 153 3.85 -1.83 -13.68
CA HIS A 153 4.77 -2.18 -14.76
C HIS A 153 4.78 -1.07 -15.83
N LYS A 154 5.98 -0.62 -16.20
CA LYS A 154 6.21 0.51 -17.11
C LYS A 154 5.37 0.45 -18.40
N SER A 155 5.20 -0.73 -18.99
CA SER A 155 4.47 -0.88 -20.28
C SER A 155 2.97 -0.64 -20.20
N VAL A 156 2.38 -0.68 -18.99
CA VAL A 156 0.95 -0.47 -18.73
C VAL A 156 0.73 0.65 -17.70
N PHE A 157 1.79 1.40 -17.40
CA PHE A 157 1.75 2.46 -16.40
C PHE A 157 0.83 3.59 -16.81
N ASP A 158 -0.23 3.77 -16.05
CA ASP A 158 -1.19 4.87 -16.18
C ASP A 158 -1.36 5.51 -14.80
N MET A 159 -0.84 6.72 -14.65
CA MET A 159 -0.85 7.44 -13.39
C MET A 159 -2.26 7.71 -12.89
N ASP A 160 -3.17 8.14 -13.76
CA ASP A 160 -4.53 8.49 -13.36
C ASP A 160 -5.32 7.25 -12.93
N ALA A 161 -5.18 6.14 -13.66
CA ALA A 161 -5.80 4.86 -13.30
C ALA A 161 -5.23 4.29 -11.98
N ILE A 162 -3.94 4.46 -11.72
CA ILE A 162 -3.30 4.05 -10.46
C ILE A 162 -3.83 4.90 -9.30
N LEU A 163 -3.94 6.22 -9.46
CA LEU A 163 -4.44 7.11 -8.42
C LEU A 163 -5.93 6.91 -8.12
N GLU A 164 -6.74 6.64 -9.14
CA GLU A 164 -8.13 6.24 -8.95
C GLU A 164 -8.23 4.93 -8.16
N THR A 165 -7.42 3.93 -8.53
CA THR A 165 -7.33 2.66 -7.79
C THR A 165 -6.89 2.89 -6.34
N ALA A 166 -5.86 3.74 -6.11
CA ALA A 166 -5.38 4.08 -4.78
C ALA A 166 -6.47 4.71 -3.91
N SER A 167 -7.23 5.65 -4.48
CA SER A 167 -8.38 6.29 -3.82
C SER A 167 -9.44 5.25 -3.43
N ASN A 168 -9.83 4.38 -4.37
CA ASN A 168 -10.83 3.34 -4.13
C ASN A 168 -10.39 2.35 -3.04
N LEU A 169 -9.15 1.84 -3.10
CA LEU A 169 -8.60 0.92 -2.09
C LEU A 169 -8.58 1.55 -0.70
N LYS A 170 -8.27 2.84 -0.61
CA LYS A 170 -8.28 3.60 0.63
C LYS A 170 -9.67 3.67 1.25
N PHE A 171 -10.72 3.97 0.45
CA PHE A 171 -12.10 3.98 0.92
C PHE A 171 -12.58 2.58 1.33
N VAL A 172 -12.28 1.54 0.53
CA VAL A 172 -12.61 0.16 0.87
C VAL A 172 -11.98 -0.24 2.21
N LYS A 173 -10.68 0.06 2.40
CA LYS A 173 -9.98 -0.24 3.65
C LYS A 173 -10.57 0.51 4.84
N ALA A 174 -10.84 1.82 4.68
CA ALA A 174 -11.44 2.62 5.74
C ALA A 174 -12.85 2.11 6.12
N ALA A 175 -13.67 1.75 5.12
CA ALA A 175 -14.99 1.17 5.35
C ALA A 175 -14.89 -0.19 6.06
N ALA A 176 -13.95 -1.05 5.66
CA ALA A 176 -13.73 -2.33 6.30
C ALA A 176 -13.26 -2.18 7.76
N GLU A 177 -12.33 -1.26 8.04
CA GLU A 177 -11.89 -0.94 9.40
C GLU A 177 -13.06 -0.42 10.26
N PHE A 178 -13.89 0.46 9.71
CA PHE A 178 -15.10 0.96 10.38
C PHE A 178 -16.07 -0.17 10.70
N LEU A 179 -16.42 -0.99 9.71
CA LEU A 179 -17.34 -2.11 9.90
C LEU A 179 -16.81 -3.12 10.91
N LYS A 180 -15.51 -3.42 10.88
CA LYS A 180 -14.87 -4.30 11.87
C LYS A 180 -14.97 -3.74 13.30
N ALA A 181 -14.81 -2.42 13.45
CA ALA A 181 -15.02 -1.78 14.76
C ALA A 181 -16.48 -1.90 15.23
N GLN A 182 -17.45 -1.73 14.32
CA GLN A 182 -18.87 -1.91 14.65
C GLN A 182 -19.23 -3.36 14.96
N MET A 183 -18.50 -4.34 14.41
CA MET A 183 -18.68 -5.76 14.79
C MET A 183 -18.21 -6.04 16.21
N ALA A 184 -17.13 -5.40 16.65
CA ALA A 184 -16.60 -5.58 18.01
C ALA A 184 -17.43 -4.81 19.05
N GLU A 185 -17.67 -3.52 18.78
CA GLU A 185 -18.38 -2.61 19.68
C GLU A 185 -19.21 -1.60 18.85
N PRO A 186 -20.50 -1.89 18.58
CA PRO A 186 -21.34 -1.02 17.77
C PRO A 186 -21.59 0.33 18.46
N SER A 187 -21.35 1.44 17.74
CA SER A 187 -21.66 2.77 18.21
C SER A 187 -23.18 3.02 18.28
N ASP A 188 -23.60 3.94 19.12
CA ASP A 188 -25.03 4.31 19.23
C ASP A 188 -25.61 4.80 17.89
N GLU A 189 -24.82 5.51 17.10
CA GLU A 189 -25.22 6.00 15.76
C GLU A 189 -25.45 4.84 14.80
N PHE A 190 -24.54 3.87 14.76
CA PHE A 190 -24.67 2.68 13.92
C PHE A 190 -25.88 1.83 14.34
N ILE A 191 -26.08 1.64 15.65
CA ILE A 191 -27.24 0.93 16.18
C ILE A 191 -28.54 1.63 15.78
N ARG A 192 -28.63 2.96 15.93
CA ARG A 192 -29.79 3.75 15.54
C ARG A 192 -30.07 3.69 14.04
N LEU A 193 -29.03 3.68 13.21
CA LEU A 193 -29.15 3.53 11.74
C LEU A 193 -29.87 2.22 11.40
N ILE A 194 -29.43 1.11 11.99
CA ILE A 194 -30.02 -0.22 11.79
C ILE A 194 -31.43 -0.28 12.40
N ALA A 195 -31.59 0.19 13.65
CA ALA A 195 -32.87 0.16 14.36
C ALA A 195 -33.99 0.84 13.58
N ARG A 196 -33.73 1.95 12.89
CA ARG A 196 -34.71 2.65 12.04
C ARG A 196 -35.22 1.80 10.88
N GLN A 197 -34.52 0.74 10.50
CA GLN A 197 -34.93 -0.13 9.39
C GLN A 197 -35.71 -1.36 9.87
N ILE A 198 -35.59 -1.73 11.17
CA ILE A 198 -36.12 -3.00 11.69
C ILE A 198 -37.13 -2.83 12.85
N VAL A 199 -37.28 -1.61 13.37
CA VAL A 199 -38.18 -1.32 14.49
C VAL A 199 -39.20 -0.26 14.10
N ASP A 200 -40.48 -0.55 14.30
CA ASP A 200 -41.52 0.43 14.12
C ASP A 200 -41.60 1.37 15.35
N GLY A 201 -41.68 2.69 15.10
CA GLY A 201 -41.82 3.71 16.12
C GLY A 201 -40.53 4.39 16.56
N SER A 202 -40.53 4.97 17.78
CA SER A 202 -39.42 5.81 18.24
C SER A 202 -38.24 4.99 18.74
N ILE A 203 -37.01 5.33 18.30
CA ILE A 203 -35.79 4.67 18.74
C ILE A 203 -35.34 5.28 20.08
N THR A 204 -35.85 4.73 21.15
CA THR A 204 -35.51 5.11 22.54
C THR A 204 -34.16 4.53 22.98
N ARG A 205 -33.64 4.96 24.13
CA ARG A 205 -32.41 4.38 24.73
C ARG A 205 -32.59 2.87 25.01
N ALA A 206 -33.73 2.45 25.51
CA ALA A 206 -34.00 1.05 25.74
C ALA A 206 -33.95 0.20 24.45
N VAL A 207 -34.43 0.71 23.35
CA VAL A 207 -34.30 0.06 22.01
C VAL A 207 -32.83 -0.06 21.60
N VAL A 208 -32.04 1.01 21.75
CA VAL A 208 -30.59 0.99 21.43
C VAL A 208 -29.89 -0.08 22.28
N ASP A 209 -30.13 -0.12 23.60
CA ASP A 209 -29.48 -1.07 24.50
C ASP A 209 -29.91 -2.52 24.23
N HIS A 210 -31.15 -2.74 23.78
CA HIS A 210 -31.64 -4.04 23.35
C HIS A 210 -30.99 -4.53 22.06
N ILE A 211 -30.81 -3.65 21.06
CA ILE A 211 -30.24 -3.98 19.73
C ILE A 211 -28.73 -4.13 19.79
N ARG A 212 -28.04 -3.44 20.69
CA ARG A 212 -26.56 -3.46 20.81
C ARG A 212 -25.94 -4.85 20.71
N PRO A 213 -26.37 -5.86 21.54
CA PRO A 213 -25.81 -7.21 21.49
C PRO A 213 -26.28 -8.04 20.27
N VAL A 214 -27.29 -7.56 19.54
CA VAL A 214 -27.82 -8.25 18.34
C VAL A 214 -26.96 -8.01 17.11
N ILE A 215 -26.42 -6.79 16.95
CA ILE A 215 -25.64 -6.41 15.77
C ILE A 215 -24.40 -7.28 15.55
N PRO A 216 -23.50 -7.48 16.53
CA PRO A 216 -22.35 -8.37 16.35
C PRO A 216 -22.75 -9.78 15.92
N LYS A 217 -23.83 -10.33 16.51
CA LYS A 217 -24.34 -11.67 16.15
C LYS A 217 -24.85 -11.73 14.70
N ALA A 218 -25.60 -10.72 14.28
CA ALA A 218 -26.14 -10.66 12.94
C ALA A 218 -25.03 -10.53 11.88
N LEU A 219 -23.98 -9.72 12.15
CA LEU A 219 -22.83 -9.58 11.27
C LEU A 219 -22.00 -10.89 11.19
N ASP A 220 -21.80 -11.57 12.33
CA ASP A 220 -21.11 -12.86 12.37
C ASP A 220 -21.89 -13.95 11.60
N GLU A 221 -23.20 -13.97 11.71
CA GLU A 221 -24.08 -14.88 10.96
C GLU A 221 -24.03 -14.60 9.45
N LEU A 222 -24.05 -13.33 9.07
CA LEU A 222 -23.92 -12.92 7.66
C LEU A 222 -22.59 -13.41 7.06
N ILE A 223 -21.47 -13.22 7.74
CA ILE A 223 -20.14 -13.66 7.28
C ILE A 223 -20.12 -15.19 7.13
N ARG A 224 -20.57 -15.93 8.12
CA ARG A 224 -20.63 -17.39 8.06
C ARG A 224 -21.55 -17.93 6.96
N SER A 225 -22.62 -17.20 6.64
CA SER A 225 -23.52 -17.56 5.55
C SER A 225 -22.87 -17.41 4.18
N GLU A 226 -22.08 -16.35 3.98
CA GLU A 226 -21.35 -16.12 2.74
C GLU A 226 -20.18 -17.09 2.59
N GLU A 227 -19.44 -17.42 3.65
CA GLU A 227 -18.38 -18.44 3.61
C GLU A 227 -18.92 -19.81 3.16
N ARG A 228 -20.12 -20.21 3.61
CA ARG A 228 -20.79 -21.46 3.21
C ARG A 228 -21.28 -21.44 1.76
N ARG A 229 -21.48 -20.26 1.18
CA ARG A 229 -21.95 -20.12 -0.22
C ARG A 229 -20.81 -20.19 -1.23
N VAL A 230 -19.59 -19.85 -0.81
CA VAL A 230 -18.40 -19.75 -1.69
C VAL A 230 -17.51 -20.99 -1.59
N GLY A 231 -17.63 -21.83 -0.55
CA GLY A 231 -16.96 -23.13 -0.39
C GLY A 231 -17.80 -24.30 -0.89
#